data_211d1a4c536354ebc4205d7f11f0357a
#
_entry.id   211d1a4c536354ebc4205d7f11f0357a
#
_cell.length_a   1.000
_cell.length_b   1.000
_cell.length_c   1.000
_cell.angle_alpha   90.00
_cell.angle_beta   90.00
_cell.angle_gamma   90.00
#
_symmetry.space_group_name_H-M   'P 1'
#
loop_
_entity.id
_entity.type
_entity.pdbx_description
1 polymer ?
#
loop_
_entity_poly.entity_id
_entity_poly.type
_entity_poly.pdbx_seq_one_letter_code
_entity_poly.pdbx_strand_id
1 'polypeptide(L)'
;MTKWSFLTKHGRVLVCIAHDPGVRLRDIAASLGITERSAYTIVGDLATAGYVLKQRDGRRNRYVVQRHLPLPETALHERTIGEVLEVFLAAHARP
;
A
#
# COMPACT_ATOMS: atom_id res chain seq x y z
N MET A 1 -2.16 23.06 -5.84
CA MET A 1 -1.83 21.70 -5.37
C MET A 1 -2.04 21.61 -3.88
N THR A 2 -2.73 20.57 -3.44
CA THR A 2 -3.00 20.35 -2.01
C THR A 2 -1.73 19.90 -1.29
N LYS A 3 -1.54 20.43 -0.08
CA LYS A 3 -0.44 19.99 0.77
C LYS A 3 -0.83 18.82 1.68
N TRP A 4 -2.09 18.42 1.66
CA TRP A 4 -2.59 17.33 2.47
C TRP A 4 -3.23 16.28 1.59
N SER A 5 -3.42 15.09 2.14
CA SER A 5 -4.04 13.97 1.44
C SER A 5 -5.02 13.28 2.37
N PHE A 6 -6.10 12.76 1.82
CA PHE A 6 -7.04 11.93 2.58
C PHE A 6 -6.39 10.64 3.07
N LEU A 7 -5.33 10.19 2.37
CA LEU A 7 -4.62 8.98 2.76
C LEU A 7 -3.31 9.33 3.45
N THR A 8 -2.99 8.56 4.47
CA THR A 8 -1.67 8.64 5.09
C THR A 8 -0.63 8.10 4.11
N LYS A 9 0.64 8.30 4.43
CA LYS A 9 1.71 7.73 3.62
C LYS A 9 1.61 6.21 3.59
N HIS A 10 1.23 5.58 4.70
CA HIS A 10 1.03 4.13 4.76
C HIS A 10 -0.08 3.70 3.82
N GLY A 11 -1.20 4.39 3.83
CA GLY A 11 -2.31 4.10 2.91
C GLY A 11 -1.91 4.25 1.46
N ARG A 12 -1.16 5.30 1.14
CA ARG A 12 -0.69 5.54 -0.22
C ARG A 12 0.28 4.46 -0.70
N VAL A 13 1.18 4.01 0.17
CA VAL A 13 2.09 2.91 -0.15
C VAL A 13 1.31 1.63 -0.41
N LEU A 14 0.31 1.36 0.40
CA LEU A 14 -0.52 0.16 0.23
C LEU A 14 -1.24 0.17 -1.13
N VAL A 15 -1.76 1.32 -1.55
CA VAL A 15 -2.39 1.47 -2.86
C VAL A 15 -1.38 1.20 -3.98
N CYS A 16 -0.16 1.71 -3.86
CA CYS A 16 0.90 1.45 -4.85
C CYS A 16 1.18 -0.04 -4.99
N ILE A 17 1.27 -0.75 -3.87
CA ILE A 17 1.55 -2.19 -3.86
C ILE A 17 0.37 -2.96 -4.44
N ALA A 18 -0.85 -2.58 -4.09
CA ALA A 18 -2.04 -3.25 -4.61
C ALA A 18 -2.15 -3.09 -6.13
N HIS A 19 -1.74 -1.94 -6.64
CA HIS A 19 -1.76 -1.65 -8.06
C HIS A 19 -0.66 -2.42 -8.80
N ASP A 20 0.52 -2.53 -8.21
CA ASP A 20 1.65 -3.23 -8.80
C ASP A 20 2.42 -3.99 -7.70
N PRO A 21 2.11 -5.28 -7.49
CA PRO A 21 2.79 -6.08 -6.47
C PRO A 21 4.30 -6.22 -6.65
N GLY A 22 4.80 -5.98 -7.85
CA GLY A 22 6.22 -6.02 -8.13
C GLY A 22 6.91 -4.66 -8.05
N VAL A 23 6.22 -3.64 -7.57
CA VAL A 23 6.76 -2.28 -7.50
C VAL A 23 8.01 -2.23 -6.62
N ARG A 24 8.99 -1.46 -7.04
CA ARG A 24 10.25 -1.31 -6.30
C ARG A 24 10.14 -0.16 -5.30
N LEU A 25 10.91 -0.27 -4.21
CA LEU A 25 10.91 0.78 -3.19
C LEU A 25 11.23 2.16 -3.76
N ARG A 26 12.17 2.24 -4.70
CA ARG A 26 12.53 3.52 -5.30
C ARG A 26 11.36 4.13 -6.09
N ASP A 27 10.54 3.28 -6.70
CA ASP A 27 9.39 3.76 -7.47
C ASP A 27 8.26 4.20 -6.55
N ILE A 28 8.07 3.50 -5.43
CA ILE A 28 7.15 3.94 -4.37
C ILE A 28 7.61 5.31 -3.84
N ALA A 29 8.88 5.41 -3.52
CA ALA A 29 9.45 6.65 -2.99
C ALA A 29 9.25 7.82 -3.96
N ALA A 30 9.52 7.60 -5.24
CA ALA A 30 9.35 8.62 -6.26
C ALA A 30 7.88 9.05 -6.38
N SER A 31 6.96 8.07 -6.36
CA SER A 31 5.53 8.36 -6.47
C SER A 31 5.01 9.21 -5.32
N LEU A 32 5.53 8.98 -4.11
CA LEU A 32 5.06 9.67 -2.93
C LEU A 32 5.88 10.92 -2.59
N GLY A 33 7.01 11.12 -3.25
CA GLY A 33 7.91 12.22 -2.91
C GLY A 33 8.61 12.02 -1.58
N ILE A 34 8.96 10.79 -1.25
CA ILE A 34 9.66 10.44 -0.01
C ILE A 34 10.96 9.73 -0.35
N THR A 35 11.81 9.51 0.66
CA THR A 35 13.06 8.77 0.46
C THR A 35 12.79 7.27 0.36
N GLU A 36 13.74 6.54 -0.24
CA GLU A 36 13.65 5.07 -0.26
C GLU A 36 13.66 4.50 1.16
N ARG A 37 14.41 5.13 2.06
CA ARG A 37 14.45 4.70 3.45
C ARG A 37 13.08 4.82 4.11
N SER A 38 12.38 5.92 3.86
CA SER A 38 11.01 6.11 4.36
C SER A 38 10.07 5.07 3.78
N ALA A 39 10.18 4.80 2.48
CA ALA A 39 9.36 3.78 1.82
C ALA A 39 9.63 2.41 2.44
N TYR A 40 10.89 2.08 2.68
CA TYR A 40 11.27 0.81 3.32
C TYR A 40 10.63 0.68 4.70
N THR A 41 10.70 1.74 5.50
CA THR A 41 10.12 1.75 6.85
C THR A 41 8.62 1.53 6.80
N ILE A 42 7.93 2.22 5.89
CA ILE A 42 6.48 2.11 5.75
C ILE A 42 6.08 0.70 5.33
N VAL A 43 6.77 0.13 4.34
CA VAL A 43 6.51 -1.25 3.91
C VAL A 43 6.75 -2.22 5.08
N GLY A 44 7.79 -1.97 5.87
CA GLY A 44 8.06 -2.75 7.07
C GLY A 44 6.93 -2.69 8.07
N ASP A 45 6.38 -1.49 8.29
CA ASP A 45 5.24 -1.31 9.19
C ASP A 45 4.02 -2.10 8.71
N LEU A 46 3.73 -2.03 7.40
CA LEU A 46 2.61 -2.76 6.81
C LEU A 46 2.81 -4.27 6.93
N ALA A 47 4.03 -4.75 6.73
CA ALA A 47 4.34 -6.17 6.86
C ALA A 47 4.21 -6.63 8.31
N THR A 48 4.72 -5.84 9.26
CA THR A 48 4.63 -6.16 10.67
C THR A 48 3.18 -6.22 11.14
N ALA A 49 2.34 -5.33 10.62
CA ALA A 49 0.91 -5.32 10.95
C ALA A 49 0.13 -6.42 10.23
N GLY A 50 0.76 -7.12 9.29
CA GLY A 50 0.12 -8.23 8.58
C GLY A 50 -0.63 -7.84 7.32
N TYR A 51 -0.61 -6.57 6.93
CA TYR A 51 -1.37 -6.10 5.76
C TYR A 51 -0.70 -6.49 4.44
N VAL A 52 0.61 -6.67 4.42
CA VAL A 52 1.31 -7.19 3.25
C VAL A 52 2.20 -8.35 3.64
N LEU A 53 2.31 -9.31 2.72
CA LEU A 53 3.27 -10.41 2.83
C LEU A 53 4.36 -10.16 1.80
N LYS A 54 5.61 -10.28 2.24
CA LYS A 54 6.75 -10.14 1.36
C LYS A 54 7.14 -11.51 0.83
N GLN A 55 7.17 -11.64 -0.47
CA GLN A 55 7.57 -12.88 -1.14
C GLN A 55 8.80 -12.62 -2.00
N ARG A 56 9.64 -13.63 -2.12
CA ARG A 56 10.81 -13.56 -2.98
C ARG A 56 10.43 -14.11 -4.35
N ASP A 57 10.71 -13.33 -5.38
CA ASP A 57 10.48 -13.73 -6.77
C ASP A 57 11.81 -13.53 -7.51
N GLY A 58 12.63 -14.59 -7.52
CA GLY A 58 13.98 -14.49 -8.04
C GLY A 58 14.81 -13.56 -7.19
N ARG A 59 15.34 -12.48 -7.79
CA ARG A 59 16.14 -11.47 -7.10
C ARG A 59 15.33 -10.30 -6.60
N ARG A 60 14.03 -10.31 -6.86
CA ARG A 60 13.15 -9.21 -6.50
C ARG A 60 12.22 -9.61 -5.38
N ASN A 61 11.80 -8.63 -4.62
CA ASN A 61 10.72 -8.80 -3.65
C ASN A 61 9.39 -8.53 -4.34
N ARG A 62 8.40 -9.32 -3.98
CA ARG A 62 7.03 -9.15 -4.42
C ARG A 62 6.16 -9.05 -3.18
N TYR A 63 5.18 -8.19 -3.21
CA TYR A 63 4.31 -7.96 -2.06
C TYR A 63 2.89 -8.39 -2.37
N VAL A 64 2.27 -9.09 -1.42
CA VAL A 64 0.88 -9.53 -1.54
C VAL A 64 0.08 -8.84 -0.45
N VAL A 65 -0.97 -8.14 -0.85
CA VAL A 65 -1.85 -7.46 0.11
C VAL A 65 -2.83 -8.46 0.69
N GLN A 66 -2.95 -8.46 2.02
CA GLN A 66 -3.90 -9.30 2.74
C GLN A 66 -5.25 -8.58 2.76
N ARG A 67 -6.01 -8.73 1.69
CA ARG A 67 -7.20 -7.94 1.41
C ARG A 67 -8.35 -8.20 2.38
N HIS A 68 -8.34 -9.34 3.05
CA HIS A 68 -9.41 -9.74 3.98
C HIS A 68 -9.31 -9.08 5.35
N LEU A 69 -8.19 -8.46 5.65
CA LEU A 69 -7.99 -7.87 6.98
C LEU A 69 -8.86 -6.64 7.17
N PRO A 70 -9.35 -6.41 8.40
CA PRO A 70 -10.16 -5.23 8.68
C PRO A 70 -9.30 -3.97 8.71
N LEU A 71 -9.96 -2.83 8.54
CA LEU A 71 -9.30 -1.55 8.74
C LEU A 71 -8.88 -1.41 10.20
N PRO A 72 -7.75 -0.74 10.47
CA PRO A 72 -7.27 -0.59 11.84
C PRO A 72 -8.11 0.37 12.68
N GLU A 73 -8.86 1.26 12.04
CA GLU A 73 -9.70 2.23 12.74
C GLU A 73 -10.88 1.53 13.39
N THR A 74 -11.08 1.77 14.69
CA THR A 74 -12.14 1.12 15.47
C THR A 74 -13.52 1.30 14.84
N ALA A 75 -13.82 2.51 14.35
CA ALA A 75 -15.11 2.81 13.76
C ALA A 75 -15.35 2.11 12.41
N LEU A 76 -14.29 1.63 11.77
CA LEU A 76 -14.34 1.07 10.43
C LEU A 76 -13.89 -0.39 10.38
N HIS A 77 -13.75 -1.05 11.54
CA HIS A 77 -13.18 -2.40 11.59
C HIS A 77 -14.04 -3.47 10.91
N GLU A 78 -15.29 -3.17 10.59
CA GLU A 78 -16.15 -4.09 9.86
C GLU A 78 -15.87 -4.09 8.36
N ARG A 79 -15.11 -3.09 7.89
CA ARG A 79 -14.72 -3.01 6.48
C ARG A 79 -13.32 -3.57 6.30
N THR A 80 -13.09 -4.17 5.15
CA THR A 80 -11.79 -4.77 4.87
C THR A 80 -10.91 -3.82 4.08
N ILE A 81 -9.61 -4.06 4.15
CA ILE A 81 -8.65 -3.33 3.33
C ILE A 81 -8.98 -3.51 1.85
N GLY A 82 -9.40 -4.72 1.45
CA GLY A 82 -9.77 -4.98 0.06
C GLY A 82 -10.89 -4.11 -0.43
N GLU A 83 -11.92 -3.88 0.40
CA GLU A 83 -13.04 -3.02 0.02
C GLU A 83 -12.57 -1.58 -0.24
N VAL A 84 -11.70 -1.06 0.62
CA VAL A 84 -11.18 0.30 0.46
C VAL A 84 -10.32 0.39 -0.80
N LEU A 85 -9.45 -0.58 -1.01
CA LEU A 85 -8.55 -0.59 -2.16
C LEU A 85 -9.32 -0.65 -3.48
N GLU A 86 -10.46 -1.36 -3.51
CA GLU A 86 -11.26 -1.46 -4.73
C GLU A 86 -11.66 -0.09 -5.27
N VAL A 87 -11.98 0.84 -4.38
CA VAL A 87 -12.37 2.19 -4.79
C VAL A 87 -11.24 2.86 -5.59
N PHE A 88 -10.01 2.75 -5.10
CA PHE A 88 -8.86 3.37 -5.74
C PHE A 88 -8.41 2.62 -7.00
N LEU A 89 -8.45 1.30 -6.96
CA LEU A 89 -8.03 0.48 -8.09
C LEU A 89 -9.03 0.58 -9.26
N ALA A 90 -10.32 0.64 -8.96
CA ALA A 90 -11.33 0.79 -9.99
C ALA A 90 -11.17 2.11 -10.75
N ALA A 91 -10.90 3.19 -10.01
CA ALA A 91 -10.67 4.50 -10.63
C ALA A 91 -9.43 4.47 -11.53
N HIS A 92 -8.40 3.73 -11.12
CA HIS A 92 -7.15 3.63 -11.86
C HIS A 92 -7.25 2.75 -13.10
N ALA A 93 -8.13 1.74 -13.04
CA ALA A 93 -8.35 0.80 -14.14
C ALA A 93 -9.20 1.38 -15.27
N ARG A 94 -9.84 2.51 -15.06
CA ARG A 94 -10.71 3.12 -16.09
C ARG A 94 -9.87 3.68 -17.23
N PRO A 95 -10.33 3.47 -18.47
CA PRO A 95 -9.65 4.02 -19.64
C PRO A 95 -9.70 5.55 -19.68
#